data_a38b78f4711b73787f3b49ddf2cd036e
#
_entry.id   a38b78f4711b73787f3b49ddf2cd036e
#
_cell.length_a   1.000
_cell.length_b   1.000
_cell.length_c   1.000
_cell.angle_alpha   90.00
_cell.angle_beta   90.00
_cell.angle_gamma   90.00
#
_symmetry.space_group_name_H-M   'P 1'
#
loop_
_entity.id
_entity.type
_entity.pdbx_description
1 polymer ?
#
loop_
_entity_poly.entity_id
_entity_poly.type
_entity_poly.pdbx_seq_one_letter_code
_entity_poly.pdbx_strand_id
1 'polypeptide(L)'
;LTYHLTSSNFNGKLNATKTAASSDGNTGGNTFNGVTTITNASAGYFGFGFSLPDTWNGDVTFTNSGSDRILPAWNVPGNLFNGNITLNSTGSSAGIHFCGGATATATLAATKSINTGTYDKGYLILQRFTQLGSAAVNLNLATGSNYLTLGPLTTFGGNFTTVAPSINN
;
A
#
# COMPACT_ATOMS: atom_id res chain seq x y z
N LEU A 1 19.98 1.13 -6.55
CA LEU A 1 19.78 2.15 -5.53
C LEU A 1 18.91 1.57 -4.42
N THR A 2 19.39 1.62 -3.20
CA THR A 2 18.66 1.22 -1.99
C THR A 2 18.07 2.47 -1.33
N TYR A 3 16.82 2.42 -0.93
CA TYR A 3 16.19 3.51 -0.20
C TYR A 3 16.24 3.24 1.30
N HIS A 4 16.71 4.23 2.06
CA HIS A 4 16.70 4.23 3.52
C HIS A 4 15.95 5.48 4.00
N LEU A 5 14.63 5.38 4.07
CA LEU A 5 13.78 6.46 4.54
C LEU A 5 13.49 6.24 6.03
N THR A 6 13.98 7.15 6.86
CA THR A 6 13.84 7.06 8.32
C THR A 6 13.60 8.44 8.89
N SER A 7 12.51 8.61 9.63
CA SER A 7 12.17 9.83 10.36
C SER A 7 12.34 11.11 9.52
N SER A 8 11.95 11.02 8.26
CA SER A 8 12.12 12.07 7.26
C SER A 8 10.81 12.81 7.01
N ASN A 9 10.90 14.11 6.71
CA ASN A 9 9.73 14.94 6.40
C ASN A 9 9.81 15.42 4.95
N PHE A 10 8.85 14.99 4.13
CA PHE A 10 8.72 15.32 2.71
C PHE A 10 7.59 16.32 2.53
N ASN A 11 7.90 17.62 2.44
CA ASN A 11 6.89 18.68 2.34
C ASN A 11 6.32 18.85 0.92
N GLY A 12 7.08 18.48 -0.09
CA GLY A 12 6.68 18.56 -1.50
C GLY A 12 6.30 17.18 -2.07
N LYS A 13 6.10 17.16 -3.38
CA LYS A 13 5.86 15.92 -4.12
C LYS A 13 7.07 14.99 -4.02
N LEU A 14 6.83 13.70 -3.72
CA LEU A 14 7.84 12.65 -3.76
C LEU A 14 7.52 11.64 -4.86
N ASN A 15 8.50 11.35 -5.71
CA ASN A 15 8.48 10.21 -6.62
C ASN A 15 9.67 9.30 -6.28
N ALA A 16 9.42 8.11 -5.79
CA ALA A 16 10.45 7.13 -5.46
C ALA A 16 10.25 5.86 -6.29
N THR A 17 11.25 5.53 -7.10
CA THR A 17 11.26 4.31 -7.92
C THR A 17 12.42 3.42 -7.53
N LYS A 18 12.11 2.23 -7.06
CA LYS A 18 13.10 1.19 -6.74
C LYS A 18 13.31 0.28 -7.95
N THR A 19 14.55 0.16 -8.39
CA THR A 19 14.98 -0.69 -9.52
C THR A 19 15.99 -1.77 -9.12
N ALA A 20 16.66 -1.62 -7.97
CA ALA A 20 17.64 -2.59 -7.49
C ALA A 20 16.95 -3.87 -6.99
N ALA A 21 17.53 -5.03 -7.27
CA ALA A 21 16.97 -6.33 -6.90
C ALA A 21 17.01 -6.64 -5.39
N SER A 22 17.82 -5.90 -4.60
CA SER A 22 17.82 -6.02 -3.15
C SER A 22 16.46 -5.65 -2.56
N SER A 23 16.08 -6.27 -1.46
CA SER A 23 14.89 -5.88 -0.70
C SER A 23 15.17 -4.65 0.16
N ASP A 24 14.26 -3.69 0.16
CA ASP A 24 14.37 -2.45 0.93
C ASP A 24 13.21 -2.33 1.92
N GLY A 25 13.51 -2.56 3.20
CA GLY A 25 12.61 -2.30 4.32
C GLY A 25 12.96 -0.97 4.97
N ASN A 26 12.18 0.07 4.71
CA ASN A 26 12.41 1.37 5.33
C ASN A 26 11.94 1.36 6.79
N THR A 27 12.77 1.90 7.66
CA THR A 27 12.51 1.96 9.11
C THR A 27 11.15 2.58 9.43
N GLY A 28 10.77 3.63 8.72
CA GLY A 28 9.54 4.39 8.96
C GLY A 28 9.77 5.65 9.80
N GLY A 29 8.70 6.17 10.39
CA GLY A 29 8.68 7.47 11.07
C GLY A 29 8.67 8.63 10.09
N ASN A 30 8.35 8.37 8.83
CA ASN A 30 8.35 9.40 7.80
C ASN A 30 7.00 10.11 7.75
N THR A 31 7.05 11.39 7.36
CA THR A 31 5.85 12.19 7.08
C THR A 31 5.89 12.65 5.63
N PHE A 32 4.90 12.23 4.86
CA PHE A 32 4.73 12.58 3.45
C PHE A 32 3.60 13.60 3.31
N ASN A 33 3.94 14.89 3.29
CA ASN A 33 2.93 15.98 3.25
C ASN A 33 2.40 16.24 1.84
N GLY A 34 3.20 16.01 0.82
CA GLY A 34 2.81 16.19 -0.58
C GLY A 34 2.31 14.90 -1.23
N VAL A 35 1.82 15.03 -2.45
CA VAL A 35 1.46 13.87 -3.29
C VAL A 35 2.66 12.96 -3.46
N THR A 36 2.49 11.67 -3.19
CA THR A 36 3.58 10.71 -3.20
C THR A 36 3.31 9.57 -4.19
N THR A 37 4.31 9.24 -4.99
CA THR A 37 4.30 8.07 -5.85
C THR A 37 5.44 7.13 -5.46
N ILE A 38 5.10 5.90 -5.12
CA ILE A 38 6.03 4.82 -4.77
C ILE A 38 5.94 3.75 -5.84
N THR A 39 7.03 3.49 -6.53
CA THR A 39 7.11 2.46 -7.57
C THR A 39 8.14 1.41 -7.21
N ASN A 40 7.73 0.14 -7.20
CA ASN A 40 8.65 -1.00 -7.18
C ASN A 40 8.72 -1.60 -8.59
N ALA A 41 9.85 -1.41 -9.26
CA ALA A 41 10.15 -1.97 -10.58
C ALA A 41 11.26 -3.03 -10.51
N SER A 42 11.37 -3.74 -9.37
CA SER A 42 12.50 -4.61 -9.07
C SER A 42 12.10 -6.02 -8.65
N ALA A 43 13.10 -6.89 -8.47
CA ALA A 43 12.93 -8.24 -7.96
C ALA A 43 12.99 -8.33 -6.42
N GLY A 44 13.27 -7.24 -5.72
CA GLY A 44 13.19 -7.18 -4.26
C GLY A 44 12.00 -6.35 -3.80
N TYR A 45 11.48 -6.61 -2.60
CA TYR A 45 10.36 -5.82 -2.08
C TYR A 45 10.75 -4.36 -1.77
N PHE A 46 9.75 -3.50 -1.76
CA PHE A 46 9.87 -2.11 -1.31
C PHE A 46 8.86 -1.87 -0.19
N GLY A 47 9.37 -1.73 1.03
CA GLY A 47 8.54 -1.73 2.23
C GLY A 47 8.69 -0.48 3.09
N PHE A 48 7.63 -0.17 3.84
CA PHE A 48 7.47 0.99 4.70
C PHE A 48 6.90 0.58 6.06
N GLY A 49 7.18 1.36 7.12
CA GLY A 49 6.66 1.10 8.44
C GLY A 49 7.22 -0.18 9.08
N PHE A 50 8.54 -0.40 9.00
CA PHE A 50 9.16 -1.60 9.58
C PHE A 50 9.41 -1.50 11.08
N SER A 51 9.74 -0.33 11.60
CA SER A 51 10.06 -0.10 13.02
C SER A 51 9.33 1.10 13.62
N LEU A 52 8.96 2.07 12.80
CA LEU A 52 8.21 3.26 13.17
C LEU A 52 7.06 3.46 12.19
N PRO A 53 5.88 3.94 12.63
CA PRO A 53 4.77 4.19 11.73
C PRO A 53 5.04 5.38 10.80
N ASP A 54 4.55 5.28 9.58
CA ASP A 54 4.58 6.36 8.60
C ASP A 54 3.26 7.12 8.56
N THR A 55 3.34 8.42 8.23
CA THR A 55 2.16 9.30 8.04
C THR A 55 2.14 9.84 6.62
N TRP A 56 1.06 9.56 5.90
CA TRP A 56 0.83 9.98 4.52
C TRP A 56 -0.27 11.04 4.49
N ASN A 57 0.13 12.33 4.56
CA ASN A 57 -0.82 13.45 4.57
C ASN A 57 -1.35 13.79 3.18
N GLY A 58 -0.52 13.64 2.14
CA GLY A 58 -0.94 13.78 0.74
C GLY A 58 -1.50 12.47 0.17
N ASP A 59 -2.12 12.56 -1.00
CA ASP A 59 -2.52 11.37 -1.76
C ASP A 59 -1.32 10.53 -2.12
N VAL A 60 -1.46 9.19 -2.03
CA VAL A 60 -0.39 8.26 -2.36
C VAL A 60 -0.80 7.28 -3.45
N THR A 61 0.12 7.06 -4.38
CA THR A 61 0.02 6.00 -5.39
C THR A 61 1.12 4.98 -5.17
N PHE A 62 0.74 3.72 -4.97
CA PHE A 62 1.64 2.57 -4.97
C PHE A 62 1.54 1.85 -6.31
N THR A 63 2.66 1.69 -7.00
CA THR A 63 2.73 0.99 -8.30
C THR A 63 3.74 -0.14 -8.23
N ASN A 64 3.27 -1.38 -8.32
CA ASN A 64 4.13 -2.55 -8.42
C ASN A 64 4.24 -3.01 -9.88
N SER A 65 5.37 -2.75 -10.51
CA SER A 65 5.70 -3.23 -11.85
C SER A 65 6.83 -4.29 -11.85
N GLY A 66 7.39 -4.57 -10.68
CA GLY A 66 8.43 -5.57 -10.48
C GLY A 66 7.90 -6.98 -10.22
N SER A 67 8.80 -7.89 -9.87
CA SER A 67 8.45 -9.28 -9.55
C SER A 67 8.34 -9.55 -8.04
N ASP A 68 8.68 -8.59 -7.19
CA ASP A 68 8.38 -8.65 -5.76
C ASP A 68 7.45 -7.48 -5.36
N ARG A 69 7.02 -7.45 -4.13
CA ARG A 69 5.86 -6.70 -3.62
C ARG A 69 6.20 -5.29 -3.14
N ILE A 70 5.16 -4.48 -3.00
CA ILE A 70 5.19 -3.29 -2.14
C ILE A 70 4.52 -3.66 -0.82
N LEU A 71 5.12 -3.21 0.29
CA LEU A 71 4.68 -3.49 1.65
C LEU A 71 4.39 -2.18 2.40
N PRO A 72 3.26 -1.52 2.18
CA PRO A 72 2.87 -0.35 2.95
C PRO A 72 2.51 -0.74 4.39
N ALA A 73 2.93 0.06 5.37
CA ALA A 73 2.58 -0.13 6.78
C ALA A 73 2.91 -1.55 7.31
N TRP A 74 4.13 -2.05 7.03
CA TRP A 74 4.41 -3.47 7.10
C TRP A 74 4.34 -4.11 8.49
N ASN A 75 5.02 -3.53 9.49
CA ASN A 75 5.33 -4.31 10.72
C ASN A 75 4.87 -3.66 12.03
N VAL A 76 4.58 -2.37 12.04
CA VAL A 76 4.24 -1.64 13.27
C VAL A 76 2.83 -1.05 13.24
N PRO A 77 2.19 -0.87 14.41
CA PRO A 77 0.89 -0.23 14.48
C PRO A 77 0.99 1.28 14.25
N GLY A 78 -0.14 1.90 13.88
CA GLY A 78 -0.30 3.34 13.85
C GLY A 78 0.10 4.02 12.54
N ASN A 79 0.25 3.30 11.44
CA ASN A 79 0.44 3.95 10.14
C ASN A 79 -0.84 4.69 9.72
N LEU A 80 -0.69 5.95 9.26
CA LEU A 80 -1.82 6.83 8.95
C LEU A 80 -1.81 7.26 7.49
N PHE A 81 -2.96 7.13 6.83
CA PHE A 81 -3.23 7.62 5.50
C PHE A 81 -4.30 8.71 5.56
N ASN A 82 -3.88 9.97 5.51
CA ASN A 82 -4.74 11.15 5.51
C ASN A 82 -5.09 11.62 4.09
N GLY A 83 -4.47 11.06 3.05
CA GLY A 83 -4.76 11.21 1.63
C GLY A 83 -5.46 9.98 1.04
N ASN A 84 -5.92 10.08 -0.21
CA ASN A 84 -6.43 8.93 -0.95
C ASN A 84 -5.31 7.97 -1.31
N ILE A 85 -5.64 6.68 -1.41
CA ILE A 85 -4.71 5.63 -1.82
C ILE A 85 -5.12 5.10 -3.20
N THR A 86 -4.19 5.12 -4.14
CA THR A 86 -4.33 4.47 -5.45
C THR A 86 -3.35 3.30 -5.56
N LEU A 87 -3.84 2.15 -5.98
CA LEU A 87 -3.08 0.92 -6.08
C LEU A 87 -2.98 0.46 -7.54
N ASN A 88 -1.77 0.29 -8.04
CA ASN A 88 -1.50 -0.24 -9.38
C ASN A 88 -0.59 -1.47 -9.28
N SER A 89 -0.85 -2.49 -10.08
CA SER A 89 0.03 -3.66 -10.21
C SER A 89 0.00 -4.21 -11.62
N THR A 90 1.15 -4.17 -12.28
CA THR A 90 1.39 -4.70 -13.64
C THR A 90 2.55 -5.69 -13.66
N GLY A 91 3.18 -5.93 -12.51
CA GLY A 91 4.29 -6.87 -12.31
C GLY A 91 3.87 -8.33 -12.47
N SER A 92 4.80 -9.26 -12.31
CA SER A 92 4.58 -10.64 -12.72
C SER A 92 3.69 -11.47 -11.78
N SER A 93 3.97 -11.49 -10.47
CA SER A 93 3.26 -12.41 -9.55
C SER A 93 3.02 -11.83 -8.16
N ALA A 94 3.88 -10.97 -7.69
CA ALA A 94 3.70 -10.30 -6.42
C ALA A 94 2.89 -9.01 -6.62
N GLY A 95 2.25 -8.52 -5.57
CA GLY A 95 1.38 -7.37 -5.63
C GLY A 95 1.65 -6.37 -4.50
N ILE A 96 0.58 -5.98 -3.82
CA ILE A 96 0.65 -5.04 -2.70
C ILE A 96 0.07 -5.70 -1.46
N HIS A 97 0.80 -5.62 -0.34
CA HIS A 97 0.41 -6.26 0.91
C HIS A 97 0.52 -5.26 2.08
N PHE A 98 -0.61 -4.83 2.61
CA PHE A 98 -0.71 -3.98 3.79
C PHE A 98 -0.67 -4.78 5.08
N CYS A 99 0.07 -4.30 6.07
CA CYS A 99 0.05 -4.76 7.46
C CYS A 99 0.33 -6.26 7.63
N GLY A 100 1.33 -6.79 6.94
CA GLY A 100 1.68 -8.22 7.03
C GLY A 100 2.28 -8.65 8.38
N GLY A 101 2.91 -7.75 9.12
CA GLY A 101 3.41 -8.02 10.47
C GLY A 101 2.29 -8.22 11.48
N ALA A 102 2.53 -9.03 12.53
CA ALA A 102 1.50 -9.44 13.48
C ALA A 102 0.80 -8.28 14.22
N THR A 103 1.51 -7.18 14.46
CA THR A 103 1.00 -5.99 15.17
C THR A 103 0.73 -4.80 14.27
N ALA A 104 1.07 -4.90 12.99
CA ALA A 104 0.92 -3.81 12.04
C ALA A 104 -0.55 -3.37 11.91
N THR A 105 -0.78 -2.05 11.86
CA THR A 105 -2.09 -1.47 11.55
C THR A 105 -1.94 -0.28 10.62
N ALA A 106 -2.96 -0.08 9.80
CA ALA A 106 -3.08 1.10 8.95
C ALA A 106 -4.48 1.69 9.06
N THR A 107 -4.56 3.00 9.16
CA THR A 107 -5.81 3.74 9.24
C THR A 107 -5.91 4.72 8.07
N LEU A 108 -7.02 4.65 7.35
CA LEU A 108 -7.38 5.60 6.30
C LEU A 108 -8.41 6.59 6.84
N ALA A 109 -8.15 7.88 6.67
CA ALA A 109 -8.98 8.96 7.17
C ALA A 109 -10.42 8.92 6.61
N ALA A 110 -11.37 9.46 7.36
CA ALA A 110 -12.81 9.31 7.15
C ALA A 110 -13.32 9.75 5.76
N THR A 111 -12.73 10.77 5.17
CA THR A 111 -13.16 11.31 3.86
C THR A 111 -12.38 10.75 2.69
N LYS A 112 -11.52 9.77 2.95
CA LYS A 112 -10.56 9.25 1.96
C LYS A 112 -10.93 7.86 1.49
N SER A 113 -10.56 7.58 0.24
CA SER A 113 -10.82 6.33 -0.44
C SER A 113 -9.53 5.55 -0.72
N ILE A 114 -9.68 4.22 -0.81
CA ILE A 114 -8.67 3.33 -1.37
C ILE A 114 -9.25 2.69 -2.63
N ASN A 115 -8.56 2.84 -3.75
CA ASN A 115 -9.02 2.37 -5.04
C ASN A 115 -7.88 1.71 -5.81
N THR A 116 -8.21 0.73 -6.64
CA THR A 116 -7.29 0.27 -7.68
C THR A 116 -7.39 1.18 -8.90
N GLY A 117 -6.24 1.50 -9.51
CA GLY A 117 -6.15 1.99 -10.88
C GLY A 117 -5.96 0.80 -11.84
N THR A 118 -4.80 0.73 -12.50
CA THR A 118 -4.43 -0.45 -13.30
C THR A 118 -3.92 -1.57 -12.41
N TYR A 119 -4.73 -2.61 -12.20
CA TYR A 119 -4.38 -3.77 -11.37
C TYR A 119 -4.54 -5.07 -12.17
N ASP A 120 -3.55 -5.33 -13.04
CA ASP A 120 -3.64 -6.41 -14.04
C ASP A 120 -3.05 -7.72 -13.54
N LYS A 121 -2.12 -7.66 -12.58
CA LYS A 121 -1.38 -8.84 -12.08
C LYS A 121 -1.05 -8.70 -10.60
N GLY A 122 -0.69 -9.83 -10.01
CA GLY A 122 -0.33 -9.93 -8.61
C GLY A 122 -1.54 -10.00 -7.68
N TYR A 123 -1.29 -10.10 -6.42
CA TYR A 123 -2.31 -10.14 -5.37
C TYR A 123 -2.46 -8.77 -4.69
N LEU A 124 -3.61 -8.54 -4.10
CA LEU A 124 -3.83 -7.46 -3.15
C LEU A 124 -4.23 -8.05 -1.80
N ILE A 125 -3.47 -7.73 -0.78
CA ILE A 125 -3.76 -8.16 0.60
C ILE A 125 -3.92 -6.94 1.49
N LEU A 126 -5.05 -6.85 2.15
CA LEU A 126 -5.34 -5.86 3.19
C LEU A 126 -5.60 -6.60 4.50
N GLN A 127 -4.78 -6.36 5.52
CA GLN A 127 -4.92 -6.91 6.85
C GLN A 127 -4.85 -5.77 7.86
N ARG A 128 -5.68 -5.84 8.92
CA ARG A 128 -5.68 -4.81 9.98
C ARG A 128 -5.68 -3.38 9.42
N PHE A 129 -6.43 -3.22 8.33
CA PHE A 129 -6.63 -1.96 7.63
C PHE A 129 -8.01 -1.41 7.98
N THR A 130 -8.09 -0.21 8.50
CA THR A 130 -9.34 0.43 8.90
C THR A 130 -9.56 1.71 8.11
N GLN A 131 -10.66 1.78 7.39
CA GLN A 131 -11.18 3.04 6.87
C GLN A 131 -12.19 3.62 7.86
N LEU A 132 -11.95 4.85 8.32
CA LEU A 132 -12.77 5.47 9.38
C LEU A 132 -14.12 6.02 8.92
N GLY A 133 -14.31 6.25 7.63
CA GLY A 133 -15.49 6.96 7.11
C GLY A 133 -16.21 6.22 6.01
N SER A 134 -17.16 6.91 5.39
CA SER A 134 -18.08 6.36 4.39
C SER A 134 -17.66 6.58 2.93
N ALA A 135 -16.45 7.01 2.67
CA ALA A 135 -15.96 7.14 1.29
C ALA A 135 -15.93 5.77 0.59
N ALA A 136 -16.33 5.74 -0.68
CA ALA A 136 -16.40 4.48 -1.41
C ALA A 136 -15.03 3.84 -1.58
N VAL A 137 -14.99 2.51 -1.53
CA VAL A 137 -13.82 1.67 -1.75
C VAL A 137 -14.04 0.84 -3.01
N ASN A 138 -13.15 0.98 -3.99
CA ASN A 138 -13.25 0.25 -5.27
C ASN A 138 -11.96 -0.52 -5.53
N LEU A 139 -11.99 -1.83 -5.26
CA LEU A 139 -10.85 -2.73 -5.45
C LEU A 139 -11.12 -3.69 -6.60
N ASN A 140 -10.90 -3.20 -7.83
CA ASN A 140 -11.15 -3.96 -9.05
C ASN A 140 -9.83 -4.54 -9.58
N LEU A 141 -9.69 -5.85 -9.51
CA LEU A 141 -8.54 -6.59 -10.01
C LEU A 141 -8.92 -7.27 -11.33
N ALA A 142 -8.09 -7.09 -12.36
CA ALA A 142 -8.32 -7.74 -13.66
C ALA A 142 -8.16 -9.27 -13.59
N THR A 143 -8.65 -9.96 -14.59
CA THR A 143 -8.62 -11.44 -14.67
C THR A 143 -7.21 -12.04 -14.65
N GLY A 144 -6.19 -11.26 -14.99
CA GLY A 144 -4.78 -11.66 -14.89
C GLY A 144 -4.17 -11.52 -13.49
N SER A 145 -4.91 -10.95 -12.53
CA SER A 145 -4.51 -10.86 -11.13
C SER A 145 -4.65 -12.22 -10.43
N ASN A 146 -3.95 -12.37 -9.30
CA ASN A 146 -3.98 -13.63 -8.57
C ASN A 146 -5.23 -13.71 -7.66
N TYR A 147 -5.33 -12.80 -6.68
CA TYR A 147 -6.43 -12.78 -5.73
C TYR A 147 -6.47 -11.48 -4.91
N LEU A 148 -7.63 -11.23 -4.33
CA LEU A 148 -7.84 -10.27 -3.25
C LEU A 148 -7.98 -11.02 -1.93
N THR A 149 -7.21 -10.63 -0.91
CA THR A 149 -7.40 -11.10 0.47
C THR A 149 -7.79 -9.92 1.36
N LEU A 150 -8.92 -10.05 2.03
CA LEU A 150 -9.32 -9.20 3.13
C LEU A 150 -9.06 -9.97 4.42
N GLY A 151 -7.90 -9.73 5.02
CA GLY A 151 -7.44 -10.46 6.19
C GLY A 151 -8.07 -9.96 7.50
N PRO A 152 -7.63 -10.49 8.65
CA PRO A 152 -8.23 -10.20 9.94
C PRO A 152 -8.22 -8.71 10.25
N LEU A 153 -9.28 -8.23 10.95
CA LEU A 153 -9.44 -6.86 11.43
C LEU A 153 -9.44 -5.80 10.32
N THR A 154 -9.78 -6.18 9.09
CA THR A 154 -9.97 -5.22 7.99
C THR A 154 -11.39 -4.72 8.01
N THR A 155 -11.57 -3.40 8.06
CA THR A 155 -12.86 -2.71 8.14
C THR A 155 -12.97 -1.59 7.12
N PHE A 156 -14.10 -1.52 6.43
CA PHE A 156 -14.45 -0.42 5.56
C PHE A 156 -15.75 0.20 6.06
N GLY A 157 -15.76 1.51 6.26
CA GLY A 157 -16.95 2.24 6.68
C GLY A 157 -17.82 2.68 5.50
N GLY A 158 -17.29 2.69 4.29
CA GLY A 158 -17.98 3.06 3.05
C GLY A 158 -18.48 1.86 2.24
N ASN A 159 -19.18 2.17 1.15
CA ASN A 159 -19.57 1.16 0.17
C ASN A 159 -18.35 0.49 -0.44
N PHE A 160 -18.32 -0.83 -0.35
CA PHE A 160 -17.24 -1.64 -0.90
C PHE A 160 -17.66 -2.27 -2.22
N THR A 161 -16.92 -1.99 -3.28
CA THR A 161 -17.08 -2.61 -4.59
C THR A 161 -15.82 -3.33 -4.98
N THR A 162 -15.94 -4.56 -5.45
CA THR A 162 -14.81 -5.33 -5.96
C THR A 162 -15.19 -6.18 -7.16
N VAL A 163 -14.26 -6.30 -8.09
CA VAL A 163 -14.21 -7.35 -9.10
C VAL A 163 -12.84 -8.01 -8.94
N ALA A 164 -12.82 -9.29 -8.63
CA ALA A 164 -11.58 -10.05 -8.46
C ALA A 164 -11.74 -11.47 -9.00
N PRO A 165 -10.65 -12.08 -9.54
CA PRO A 165 -10.69 -13.46 -10.04
C PRO A 165 -11.01 -14.48 -8.94
N SER A 166 -10.53 -14.21 -7.73
CA SER A 166 -10.85 -14.95 -6.51
C SER A 166 -10.75 -14.05 -5.29
N ILE A 167 -11.55 -14.32 -4.28
CA ILE A 167 -11.51 -13.65 -2.98
C ILE A 167 -11.18 -14.72 -1.94
N ASN A 168 -10.08 -14.53 -1.23
CA ASN A 168 -9.65 -15.37 -0.11
C ASN A 168 -9.89 -14.62 1.20
N ASN A 169 -10.55 -15.27 2.14
CA ASN A 169 -10.85 -14.76 3.50
C ASN A 169 -9.98 -15.47 4.53
#